data_2fc6ed956fff7c1c8bd4afa1030722ff
#
_entry.id   2fc6ed956fff7c1c8bd4afa1030722ff
#
_cell.length_a   1.000
_cell.length_b   1.000
_cell.length_c   1.000
_cell.angle_alpha   90.00
_cell.angle_beta   90.00
_cell.angle_gamma   90.00
#
_symmetry.space_group_name_H-M   'P 1'
#
loop_
_entity.id
_entity.type
_entity.pdbx_description
1 polymer ?
#
loop_
_entity_poly.entity_id
_entity_poly.type
_entity_poly.pdbx_seq_one_letter_code
_entity_poly.pdbx_strand_id
1 'polypeptide(L)'
;RDYGDCIWIYMGPIELMPDLPQLEWATAPSTHRNVRRWIQESNYMQATEGEIDTSHVSFNHRWFDLSKAPRQQGGRRMKNGQPMNNMDGAPQLTVKETDYGFIYGSRRDVGDGEYYWRVTQFILPFYSLIPNPGEREGGRCWVPMDDEHISVFQYSVSTGEPYTDEQRAQAKISPENLTRVKYTFDDGAIVDTWRPQRQLHNDFLIDREMQRTVNYTGIGSGREQDMAMTDTMGAIADRTKEHLGTSDTAIISGRRILLRMARELQEGIEPYAPSHPEVFAVRAIDVVSEQGDFYKLLEEQAELGKAQTIV
;
A
#
# COMPACT_ATOMS: atom_id res chain seq x y z
N ARG A 1 -5.31 -13.34 -19.33
CA ARG A 1 -4.13 -12.70 -19.97
C ARG A 1 -3.01 -12.62 -18.95
N ASP A 2 -1.77 -12.77 -19.42
CA ASP A 2 -0.56 -12.46 -18.64
C ASP A 2 -0.30 -10.95 -18.75
N TYR A 3 -0.21 -10.26 -17.58
CA TYR A 3 -0.04 -8.82 -17.56
C TYR A 3 0.58 -8.40 -16.22
N GLY A 4 1.78 -7.79 -16.26
CA GLY A 4 2.50 -7.34 -15.10
C GLY A 4 2.92 -8.47 -14.14
N ASP A 5 3.38 -9.62 -14.67
CA ASP A 5 3.74 -10.83 -13.92
C ASP A 5 2.56 -11.44 -13.11
N CYS A 6 1.33 -11.10 -13.48
CA CYS A 6 0.10 -11.62 -12.91
C CYS A 6 -0.78 -12.21 -14.01
N ILE A 7 -1.53 -13.26 -13.68
CA ILE A 7 -2.57 -13.81 -14.56
C ILE A 7 -3.89 -13.11 -14.24
N TRP A 8 -4.45 -12.42 -15.23
CA TRP A 8 -5.73 -11.74 -15.14
C TRP A 8 -6.82 -12.57 -15.79
N ILE A 9 -7.87 -12.82 -15.03
CA ILE A 9 -9.01 -13.64 -15.47
C ILE A 9 -10.27 -12.79 -15.36
N TYR A 10 -10.99 -12.67 -16.49
CA TYR A 10 -12.30 -12.05 -16.52
C TYR A 10 -13.37 -13.13 -16.34
N MET A 11 -14.31 -12.91 -15.44
CA MET A 11 -15.35 -13.90 -15.06
C MET A 11 -16.76 -13.49 -15.50
N GLY A 12 -16.90 -12.41 -16.27
CA GLY A 12 -18.17 -11.92 -16.79
C GLY A 12 -18.45 -12.37 -18.23
N PRO A 13 -19.57 -11.92 -18.84
CA PRO A 13 -19.89 -12.14 -20.24
C PRO A 13 -18.79 -11.56 -21.14
N ILE A 14 -18.37 -12.33 -22.16
CA ILE A 14 -17.22 -11.96 -23.00
C ILE A 14 -17.42 -10.63 -23.74
N GLU A 15 -18.66 -10.32 -24.10
CA GLU A 15 -19.05 -9.09 -24.78
C GLU A 15 -18.94 -7.83 -23.90
N LEU A 16 -18.87 -8.02 -22.57
CA LEU A 16 -18.69 -6.95 -21.59
C LEU A 16 -17.27 -6.89 -21.03
N MET A 17 -16.35 -7.72 -21.57
CA MET A 17 -14.99 -7.77 -21.07
C MET A 17 -14.26 -6.41 -21.32
N PRO A 18 -13.87 -5.70 -20.24
CA PRO A 18 -13.14 -4.44 -20.38
C PRO A 18 -11.71 -4.67 -20.86
N ASP A 19 -11.07 -3.62 -21.31
CA ASP A 19 -9.63 -3.60 -21.50
C ASP A 19 -8.91 -3.70 -20.14
N LEU A 20 -7.66 -4.16 -20.18
CA LEU A 20 -6.83 -4.20 -18.97
C LEU A 20 -6.53 -2.77 -18.47
N PRO A 21 -6.57 -2.55 -17.14
CA PRO A 21 -6.27 -1.24 -16.57
C PRO A 21 -4.83 -0.81 -16.89
N GLN A 22 -4.64 0.46 -17.25
CA GLN A 22 -3.31 1.00 -17.61
C GLN A 22 -2.46 1.27 -16.35
N LEU A 23 -2.21 0.22 -15.59
CA LEU A 23 -1.36 0.28 -14.41
C LEU A 23 0.11 0.36 -14.83
N GLU A 24 0.79 1.42 -14.45
CA GLU A 24 2.17 1.70 -14.86
C GLU A 24 3.11 0.53 -14.60
N TRP A 25 3.03 -0.07 -13.40
CA TRP A 25 3.85 -1.22 -13.04
C TRP A 25 3.60 -2.44 -13.93
N ALA A 26 2.38 -2.61 -14.43
CA ALA A 26 2.03 -3.76 -15.24
C ALA A 26 2.44 -3.59 -16.70
N THR A 27 2.53 -2.34 -17.18
CA THR A 27 3.02 -2.01 -18.53
C THR A 27 4.54 -1.88 -18.60
N ALA A 28 5.21 -1.63 -17.47
CA ALA A 28 6.66 -1.50 -17.40
C ALA A 28 7.38 -2.79 -17.85
N PRO A 29 8.60 -2.71 -18.41
CA PRO A 29 9.41 -3.88 -18.70
C PRO A 29 9.64 -4.75 -17.46
N SER A 30 9.75 -6.06 -17.64
CA SER A 30 10.00 -7.00 -16.51
C SER A 30 11.29 -6.72 -15.74
N THR A 31 12.23 -6.00 -16.36
CA THR A 31 13.47 -5.55 -15.72
C THR A 31 13.25 -4.41 -14.73
N HIS A 32 12.16 -3.66 -14.86
CA HIS A 32 11.86 -2.48 -14.05
C HIS A 32 10.83 -2.77 -12.95
N ARG A 33 10.21 -3.94 -12.93
CA ARG A 33 9.16 -4.25 -11.97
C ARG A 33 9.50 -5.44 -11.09
N ASN A 34 8.84 -5.50 -9.94
CA ASN A 34 8.87 -6.63 -9.02
C ASN A 34 7.47 -6.78 -8.41
N VAL A 35 6.93 -8.00 -8.47
CA VAL A 35 5.63 -8.33 -7.89
C VAL A 35 5.79 -9.43 -6.86
N ARG A 36 5.14 -9.28 -5.71
CA ARG A 36 5.13 -10.23 -4.60
C ARG A 36 3.70 -10.54 -4.22
N ARG A 37 3.48 -11.70 -3.67
CA ARG A 37 2.17 -12.12 -3.20
C ARG A 37 2.26 -12.75 -1.81
N TRP A 38 1.22 -12.55 -0.99
CA TRP A 38 0.97 -13.32 0.23
C TRP A 38 -0.53 -13.39 0.51
N ILE A 39 -0.92 -14.28 1.41
CA ILE A 39 -2.28 -14.35 1.95
C ILE A 39 -2.25 -13.77 3.36
N GLN A 40 -3.21 -12.90 3.67
CA GLN A 40 -3.41 -12.32 4.99
C GLN A 40 -4.74 -12.78 5.56
N GLU A 41 -4.78 -13.01 6.88
CA GLU A 41 -5.93 -13.59 7.59
C GLU A 41 -6.76 -12.50 8.28
N SER A 42 -7.30 -11.59 7.48
CA SER A 42 -8.22 -10.54 7.93
C SER A 42 -9.12 -10.09 6.79
N ASN A 43 -10.22 -9.43 7.13
CA ASN A 43 -11.09 -8.79 6.14
C ASN A 43 -10.33 -7.74 5.34
N TYR A 44 -10.59 -7.68 4.01
CA TYR A 44 -9.83 -6.83 3.10
C TYR A 44 -9.93 -5.34 3.46
N MET A 45 -11.05 -4.89 4.03
CA MET A 45 -11.21 -3.50 4.45
C MET A 45 -10.27 -3.12 5.59
N GLN A 46 -10.02 -4.03 6.56
CA GLN A 46 -9.07 -3.76 7.66
C GLN A 46 -7.68 -3.46 7.12
N ALA A 47 -7.20 -4.30 6.21
CA ALA A 47 -5.89 -4.13 5.61
C ALA A 47 -5.83 -2.91 4.67
N THR A 48 -6.89 -2.67 3.89
CA THR A 48 -7.02 -1.49 3.02
C THR A 48 -7.02 -0.21 3.84
N GLU A 49 -7.72 -0.18 4.97
CA GLU A 49 -7.75 0.97 5.90
C GLU A 49 -6.37 1.22 6.52
N GLY A 50 -5.64 0.16 6.90
CA GLY A 50 -4.25 0.28 7.33
C GLY A 50 -3.34 0.88 6.26
N GLU A 51 -3.62 0.62 4.98
CA GLU A 51 -2.89 1.22 3.86
C GLU A 51 -3.27 2.68 3.61
N ILE A 52 -4.52 3.03 3.84
CA ILE A 52 -5.02 4.42 3.72
C ILE A 52 -4.54 5.27 4.91
N ASP A 53 -4.41 4.69 6.10
CA ASP A 53 -3.90 5.40 7.28
C ASP A 53 -2.42 5.78 7.09
N THR A 54 -2.14 7.08 7.12
CA THR A 54 -0.77 7.61 7.07
C THR A 54 -0.22 7.94 8.47
N SER A 55 -1.09 8.00 9.48
CA SER A 55 -0.71 8.41 10.85
C SER A 55 0.04 7.30 11.58
N HIS A 56 -0.34 6.03 11.36
CA HIS A 56 0.33 4.88 12.00
C HIS A 56 1.81 4.78 11.68
N VAL A 57 2.24 5.30 10.51
CA VAL A 57 3.64 5.18 10.03
C VAL A 57 4.64 5.74 11.05
N SER A 58 4.30 6.83 11.73
CA SER A 58 5.17 7.45 12.74
C SER A 58 5.18 6.72 14.08
N PHE A 59 4.28 5.77 14.30
CA PHE A 59 4.16 4.96 15.52
C PHE A 59 4.53 3.51 15.26
N ASN A 60 3.75 2.82 14.43
CA ASN A 60 3.91 1.39 14.15
C ASN A 60 5.28 1.05 13.54
N HIS A 61 5.74 1.90 12.60
CA HIS A 61 7.03 1.71 11.92
C HIS A 61 8.19 2.46 12.56
N ARG A 62 8.05 2.89 13.81
CA ARG A 62 9.06 3.67 14.50
C ARG A 62 10.25 2.81 14.92
N TRP A 63 11.45 3.26 14.52
CA TRP A 63 12.72 2.71 14.95
C TRP A 63 13.39 3.64 15.95
N PHE A 64 13.78 3.12 17.10
CA PHE A 64 14.55 3.86 18.12
C PHE A 64 16.02 3.86 17.74
N ASP A 65 16.51 2.73 17.21
CA ASP A 65 17.84 2.57 16.67
C ASP A 65 17.82 2.65 15.13
N LEU A 66 18.01 3.85 14.60
CA LEU A 66 17.98 4.10 13.17
C LEU A 66 19.12 3.39 12.40
N SER A 67 20.19 2.95 13.08
CA SER A 67 21.28 2.20 12.44
C SER A 67 20.82 0.79 12.00
N LYS A 68 19.78 0.26 12.63
CA LYS A 68 19.18 -1.03 12.36
C LYS A 68 17.92 -0.94 11.47
N ALA A 69 17.45 0.28 11.20
CA ALA A 69 16.27 0.49 10.37
C ALA A 69 16.56 0.12 8.91
N PRO A 70 15.63 -0.55 8.21
CA PRO A 70 15.74 -0.78 6.78
C PRO A 70 15.90 0.56 6.03
N ARG A 71 16.82 0.61 5.07
CA ARG A 71 17.15 1.88 4.36
C ARG A 71 15.96 2.50 3.64
N GLN A 72 14.96 1.70 3.27
CA GLN A 72 13.78 2.12 2.50
C GLN A 72 12.57 2.46 3.38
N GLN A 73 12.65 2.24 4.70
CA GLN A 73 11.53 2.48 5.59
C GLN A 73 11.44 3.94 6.00
N GLY A 74 10.23 4.50 5.99
CA GLY A 74 9.95 5.82 6.55
C GLY A 74 9.90 6.98 5.55
N GLY A 75 9.87 6.72 4.24
CA GLY A 75 9.76 7.80 3.25
C GLY A 75 11.02 8.66 3.13
N ARG A 76 10.84 9.92 2.75
CA ARG A 76 11.91 10.90 2.61
C ARG A 76 12.57 11.20 3.96
N ARG A 77 13.88 11.50 3.93
CA ARG A 77 14.66 11.82 5.13
C ARG A 77 15.12 13.26 5.16
N MET A 78 15.17 13.82 6.36
CA MET A 78 15.84 15.08 6.65
C MET A 78 17.37 14.97 6.44
N LYS A 79 18.07 16.11 6.34
CA LYS A 79 19.54 16.14 6.24
C LYS A 79 20.25 15.44 7.42
N ASN A 80 19.63 15.43 8.60
CA ASN A 80 20.14 14.75 9.80
C ASN A 80 19.79 13.23 9.83
N GLY A 81 19.21 12.68 8.75
CA GLY A 81 18.85 11.27 8.62
C GLY A 81 17.52 10.86 9.24
N GLN A 82 16.82 11.76 9.93
CA GLN A 82 15.50 11.47 10.51
C GLN A 82 14.45 11.29 9.40
N PRO A 83 13.57 10.28 9.48
CA PRO A 83 12.45 10.16 8.56
C PRO A 83 11.49 11.34 8.70
N MET A 84 11.10 11.97 7.59
CA MET A 84 10.17 13.11 7.61
C MET A 84 8.78 12.71 8.15
N ASN A 85 8.37 11.45 8.00
CA ASN A 85 7.15 10.93 8.60
C ASN A 85 7.13 11.06 10.14
N ASN A 86 8.29 11.10 10.79
CA ASN A 86 8.40 11.19 12.25
C ASN A 86 8.45 12.63 12.76
N MET A 87 8.53 13.63 11.86
CA MET A 87 8.59 15.05 12.25
C MET A 87 7.24 15.54 12.79
N ASP A 88 6.15 15.04 12.21
CA ASP A 88 4.79 15.34 12.63
C ASP A 88 3.96 14.05 12.62
N GLY A 89 3.58 13.58 13.80
CA GLY A 89 2.77 12.37 14.00
C GLY A 89 1.27 12.58 13.78
N ALA A 90 0.84 13.82 13.57
CA ALA A 90 -0.56 14.19 13.36
C ALA A 90 -0.76 14.98 12.05
N PRO A 91 -0.47 14.35 10.88
CA PRO A 91 -0.56 15.03 9.59
C PRO A 91 -1.97 15.56 9.34
N GLN A 92 -2.04 16.69 8.66
CA GLN A 92 -3.31 17.20 8.17
C GLN A 92 -3.70 16.46 6.89
N LEU A 93 -4.92 15.92 6.87
CA LEU A 93 -5.44 15.13 5.76
C LEU A 93 -6.46 15.92 4.95
N THR A 94 -6.31 15.89 3.62
CA THR A 94 -7.30 16.43 2.68
C THR A 94 -7.59 15.37 1.64
N VAL A 95 -8.88 15.08 1.41
CA VAL A 95 -9.35 14.04 0.48
C VAL A 95 -10.03 14.70 -0.71
N LYS A 96 -9.74 14.18 -1.91
CA LYS A 96 -10.42 14.54 -3.16
C LYS A 96 -10.91 13.27 -3.83
N GLU A 97 -12.21 13.20 -4.11
CA GLU A 97 -12.79 12.12 -4.90
C GLU A 97 -12.41 12.26 -6.37
N THR A 98 -12.24 11.11 -7.05
CA THR A 98 -11.88 11.00 -8.47
C THR A 98 -12.79 9.99 -9.16
N ASP A 99 -12.76 9.93 -10.48
CA ASP A 99 -13.55 8.98 -11.26
C ASP A 99 -13.13 7.51 -11.03
N TYR A 100 -11.92 7.28 -10.49
CA TYR A 100 -11.40 5.94 -10.18
C TYR A 100 -11.45 5.60 -8.68
N GLY A 101 -11.81 6.54 -7.82
CA GLY A 101 -11.79 6.35 -6.37
C GLY A 101 -11.55 7.65 -5.63
N PHE A 102 -10.41 7.78 -4.97
CA PHE A 102 -10.02 9.02 -4.32
C PHE A 102 -8.51 9.15 -4.16
N ILE A 103 -8.07 10.39 -4.04
CA ILE A 103 -6.72 10.74 -3.61
C ILE A 103 -6.79 11.47 -2.28
N TYR A 104 -5.77 11.28 -1.45
CA TYR A 104 -5.62 12.11 -0.27
C TYR A 104 -4.18 12.58 -0.11
N GLY A 105 -4.04 13.84 0.30
CA GLY A 105 -2.77 14.42 0.71
C GLY A 105 -2.64 14.39 2.22
N SER A 106 -1.50 13.90 2.71
CA SER A 106 -1.09 14.05 4.09
C SER A 106 0.03 15.08 4.18
N ARG A 107 -0.25 16.20 4.85
CA ARG A 107 0.68 17.30 5.05
C ARG A 107 1.31 17.23 6.43
N ARG A 108 2.63 17.20 6.48
CA ARG A 108 3.43 17.29 7.70
C ARG A 108 4.27 18.54 7.68
N ASP A 109 4.27 19.28 8.78
CA ASP A 109 5.20 20.40 8.97
C ASP A 109 6.61 19.84 9.21
N VAL A 110 7.56 20.28 8.40
CA VAL A 110 8.97 19.85 8.52
C VAL A 110 9.91 21.01 8.90
N GLY A 111 9.34 22.16 9.24
CA GLY A 111 10.07 23.38 9.62
C GLY A 111 10.37 24.30 8.45
N ASP A 112 10.89 25.47 8.74
CA ASP A 112 11.34 26.49 7.79
C ASP A 112 10.27 26.95 6.77
N GLY A 113 8.98 26.76 7.09
CA GLY A 113 7.86 27.08 6.19
C GLY A 113 7.60 26.01 5.12
N GLU A 114 8.26 24.86 5.20
CA GLU A 114 8.10 23.75 4.28
C GLU A 114 7.19 22.66 4.85
N TYR A 115 6.52 21.97 3.96
CA TYR A 115 5.66 20.83 4.25
C TYR A 115 6.12 19.60 3.49
N TYR A 116 6.14 18.46 4.18
CA TYR A 116 6.28 17.16 3.54
C TYR A 116 4.91 16.61 3.18
N TRP A 117 4.67 16.52 1.90
CA TRP A 117 3.45 15.97 1.33
C TRP A 117 3.64 14.54 0.87
N ARG A 118 2.69 13.72 1.29
CA ARG A 118 2.49 12.37 0.75
C ARG A 118 1.09 12.31 0.17
N VAL A 119 0.99 12.14 -1.14
CA VAL A 119 -0.29 12.02 -1.84
C VAL A 119 -0.47 10.57 -2.27
N THR A 120 -1.39 9.89 -1.62
CA THR A 120 -1.71 8.48 -1.86
C THR A 120 -2.90 8.40 -2.81
N GLN A 121 -2.85 7.49 -3.77
CA GLN A 121 -3.96 7.17 -4.65
C GLN A 121 -4.67 5.92 -4.12
N PHE A 122 -5.98 5.94 -4.08
CA PHE A 122 -6.78 4.75 -3.87
C PHE A 122 -7.69 4.54 -5.07
N ILE A 123 -7.43 3.46 -5.83
CA ILE A 123 -8.18 3.10 -7.01
C ILE A 123 -9.10 1.95 -6.64
N LEU A 124 -10.39 2.20 -6.76
CA LEU A 124 -11.42 1.24 -6.40
C LEU A 124 -11.37 -0.01 -7.28
N PRO A 125 -11.71 -1.18 -6.73
CA PRO A 125 -12.17 -1.35 -5.34
C PRO A 125 -11.03 -1.65 -4.34
N PHE A 126 -9.81 -1.93 -4.76
CA PHE A 126 -8.78 -2.48 -3.88
C PHE A 126 -7.32 -2.13 -4.23
N TYR A 127 -7.08 -1.17 -5.12
CA TYR A 127 -5.71 -0.77 -5.45
C TYR A 127 -5.29 0.45 -4.64
N SER A 128 -4.06 0.42 -4.15
CA SER A 128 -3.41 1.57 -3.52
C SER A 128 -2.06 1.86 -4.17
N LEU A 129 -1.74 3.15 -4.35
CA LEU A 129 -0.43 3.62 -4.76
C LEU A 129 0.11 4.47 -3.62
N ILE A 130 1.27 4.05 -3.09
CA ILE A 130 1.86 4.68 -1.92
C ILE A 130 3.05 5.54 -2.34
N PRO A 131 3.14 6.77 -1.84
CA PRO A 131 4.26 7.65 -2.14
C PRO A 131 5.59 7.05 -1.70
N ASN A 132 6.53 6.98 -2.64
CA ASN A 132 7.91 6.58 -2.42
C ASN A 132 8.85 7.69 -2.87
N PRO A 133 9.95 7.96 -2.16
CA PRO A 133 10.92 8.95 -2.60
C PRO A 133 11.79 8.42 -3.75
N GLY A 134 12.14 9.31 -4.68
CA GLY A 134 13.03 9.02 -5.79
C GLY A 134 12.33 8.34 -6.97
N GLU A 135 13.08 7.57 -7.75
CA GLU A 135 12.63 6.94 -9.00
C GLU A 135 11.98 5.57 -8.75
N ARG A 136 11.07 5.50 -7.80
CA ARG A 136 10.36 4.26 -7.45
C ARG A 136 8.91 4.55 -7.17
N GLU A 137 8.06 3.79 -7.83
CA GLU A 137 6.64 3.75 -7.57
C GLU A 137 6.27 2.38 -6.98
N GLY A 138 5.20 2.35 -6.21
CA GLY A 138 4.74 1.11 -5.63
C GLY A 138 3.35 1.20 -5.04
N GLY A 139 2.79 0.04 -4.78
CA GLY A 139 1.46 -0.06 -4.20
C GLY A 139 1.06 -1.51 -4.00
N ARG A 140 -0.23 -1.69 -3.77
CA ARG A 140 -0.81 -3.00 -3.47
C ARG A 140 -2.17 -3.16 -4.11
N CYS A 141 -2.50 -4.43 -4.35
CA CYS A 141 -3.85 -4.87 -4.64
C CYS A 141 -4.32 -5.72 -3.46
N TRP A 142 -5.36 -5.29 -2.78
CA TRP A 142 -5.95 -5.95 -1.62
C TRP A 142 -7.15 -6.80 -2.06
N VAL A 143 -6.88 -7.92 -2.72
CA VAL A 143 -7.91 -8.72 -3.40
C VAL A 143 -8.61 -9.62 -2.39
N PRO A 144 -9.89 -9.42 -2.08
CA PRO A 144 -10.62 -10.28 -1.17
C PRO A 144 -10.74 -11.70 -1.78
N MET A 145 -10.44 -12.72 -0.98
CA MET A 145 -10.67 -14.12 -1.33
C MET A 145 -12.03 -14.59 -0.77
N ASP A 146 -12.32 -14.15 0.42
CA ASP A 146 -13.59 -14.30 1.15
C ASP A 146 -13.67 -13.18 2.21
N ASP A 147 -14.61 -13.28 3.15
CA ASP A 147 -14.82 -12.25 4.17
C ASP A 147 -13.68 -12.16 5.20
N GLU A 148 -12.84 -13.19 5.30
CA GLU A 148 -11.80 -13.32 6.34
C GLU A 148 -10.38 -13.42 5.77
N HIS A 149 -10.21 -13.54 4.44
CA HIS A 149 -8.91 -13.74 3.82
C HIS A 149 -8.70 -12.82 2.61
N ILE A 150 -7.46 -12.36 2.46
CA ILE A 150 -7.03 -11.48 1.38
C ILE A 150 -5.86 -12.11 0.63
N SER A 151 -5.88 -12.07 -0.69
CA SER A 151 -4.69 -12.24 -1.52
C SER A 151 -4.10 -10.87 -1.80
N VAL A 152 -2.96 -10.56 -1.19
CA VAL A 152 -2.30 -9.28 -1.39
C VAL A 152 -1.23 -9.41 -2.46
N PHE A 153 -1.28 -8.54 -3.47
CA PHE A 153 -0.21 -8.36 -4.43
C PHE A 153 0.47 -7.02 -4.16
N GLN A 154 1.75 -7.06 -3.85
CA GLN A 154 2.57 -5.87 -3.74
C GLN A 154 3.41 -5.74 -4.99
N TYR A 155 3.36 -4.59 -5.60
CA TYR A 155 4.18 -4.25 -6.75
C TYR A 155 5.10 -3.07 -6.46
N SER A 156 6.23 -3.05 -7.13
CA SER A 156 7.13 -1.91 -7.19
C SER A 156 7.69 -1.80 -8.61
N VAL A 157 7.90 -0.58 -9.05
CA VAL A 157 8.46 -0.28 -10.35
C VAL A 157 9.56 0.77 -10.22
N SER A 158 10.66 0.59 -10.94
CA SER A 158 11.66 1.63 -11.14
C SER A 158 11.24 2.49 -12.32
N THR A 159 11.16 3.79 -12.12
CA THR A 159 10.84 4.77 -13.16
C THR A 159 12.11 5.33 -13.82
N GLY A 160 13.29 4.98 -13.27
CA GLY A 160 14.60 5.27 -13.84
C GLY A 160 15.26 4.00 -14.38
N GLU A 161 16.45 3.68 -13.90
CA GLU A 161 17.22 2.52 -14.36
C GLU A 161 16.57 1.17 -13.97
N PRO A 162 16.77 0.11 -14.79
CA PRO A 162 16.32 -1.25 -14.46
C PRO A 162 16.87 -1.73 -13.12
N TYR A 163 16.15 -2.63 -12.46
CA TYR A 163 16.69 -3.33 -11.30
C TYR A 163 17.86 -4.21 -11.69
N THR A 164 19.00 -4.10 -10.98
CA THR A 164 20.12 -5.01 -11.16
C THR A 164 19.77 -6.42 -10.69
N ASP A 165 20.55 -7.43 -11.12
CA ASP A 165 20.34 -8.81 -10.67
C ASP A 165 20.55 -8.94 -9.15
N GLU A 166 21.47 -8.15 -8.56
CA GLU A 166 21.64 -8.09 -7.12
C GLU A 166 20.42 -7.50 -6.42
N GLN A 167 19.86 -6.42 -6.94
CA GLN A 167 18.64 -5.82 -6.38
C GLN A 167 17.46 -6.79 -6.44
N ARG A 168 17.32 -7.53 -7.53
CA ARG A 168 16.28 -8.58 -7.67
C ARG A 168 16.53 -9.77 -6.72
N ALA A 169 17.76 -10.21 -6.61
CA ALA A 169 18.12 -11.27 -5.66
C ALA A 169 17.88 -10.82 -4.22
N GLN A 170 18.32 -9.61 -3.86
CA GLN A 170 18.08 -9.03 -2.55
C GLN A 170 16.60 -8.88 -2.25
N ALA A 171 15.78 -8.48 -3.22
CA ALA A 171 14.34 -8.39 -3.05
C ALA A 171 13.68 -9.73 -2.69
N LYS A 172 14.25 -10.87 -3.13
CA LYS A 172 13.75 -12.21 -2.80
C LYS A 172 14.07 -12.65 -1.38
N ILE A 173 15.18 -12.17 -0.79
CA ILE A 173 15.67 -12.54 0.54
C ILE A 173 15.53 -11.42 1.58
N SER A 174 15.08 -10.24 1.18
CA SER A 174 14.84 -9.11 2.08
C SER A 174 13.89 -9.50 3.22
N PRO A 175 14.06 -8.98 4.44
CA PRO A 175 13.10 -9.14 5.53
C PRO A 175 11.67 -8.73 5.18
N GLU A 176 11.52 -7.88 4.16
CA GLU A 176 10.22 -7.52 3.60
C GLU A 176 9.64 -8.60 2.68
N ASN A 177 10.45 -9.59 2.30
CA ASN A 177 9.97 -10.77 1.62
C ASN A 177 9.57 -11.77 2.71
N LEU A 178 8.29 -11.82 2.99
CA LEU A 178 7.73 -12.62 4.09
C LEU A 178 8.18 -14.08 4.00
N THR A 179 8.71 -14.61 5.10
CA THR A 179 8.94 -16.06 5.22
C THR A 179 7.58 -16.75 5.23
N ARG A 180 7.38 -17.66 4.27
CA ARG A 180 6.09 -18.32 4.06
C ARG A 180 6.11 -19.75 4.60
N VAL A 181 4.95 -20.18 5.10
CA VAL A 181 4.72 -21.56 5.51
C VAL A 181 4.64 -22.43 4.26
N LYS A 182 5.34 -23.55 4.28
CA LYS A 182 5.29 -24.58 3.24
C LYS A 182 4.59 -25.81 3.78
N TYR A 183 3.76 -26.41 2.95
CA TYR A 183 3.14 -27.70 3.24
C TYR A 183 3.85 -28.79 2.44
N THR A 184 4.20 -29.89 3.11
CA THR A 184 4.80 -31.07 2.48
C THR A 184 3.75 -32.19 2.48
N PHE A 185 3.40 -32.69 1.32
CA PHE A 185 2.51 -33.83 1.15
C PHE A 185 3.21 -35.16 1.48
N ASP A 186 2.44 -36.23 1.67
CA ASP A 186 2.95 -37.56 2.00
C ASP A 186 3.87 -38.14 0.91
N ASP A 187 3.69 -37.72 -0.34
CA ASP A 187 4.55 -38.09 -1.48
C ASP A 187 5.86 -37.26 -1.55
N GLY A 188 6.06 -36.34 -0.60
CA GLY A 188 7.21 -35.43 -0.55
C GLY A 188 7.09 -34.16 -1.39
N ALA A 189 5.97 -33.94 -2.08
CA ALA A 189 5.73 -32.70 -2.81
C ALA A 189 5.60 -31.51 -1.84
N ILE A 190 6.25 -30.40 -2.15
CA ILE A 190 6.23 -29.18 -1.33
C ILE A 190 5.45 -28.11 -2.03
N VAL A 191 4.44 -27.57 -1.36
CA VAL A 191 3.63 -26.45 -1.83
C VAL A 191 3.84 -25.23 -0.95
N ASP A 192 4.07 -24.08 -1.58
CA ASP A 192 4.07 -22.78 -0.91
C ASP A 192 2.62 -22.37 -0.61
N THR A 193 2.30 -22.17 0.66
CA THR A 193 0.95 -21.80 1.07
C THR A 193 0.64 -20.33 0.83
N TRP A 194 1.66 -19.51 0.49
CA TRP A 194 1.57 -18.05 0.44
C TRP A 194 1.23 -17.38 1.78
N ARG A 195 1.10 -18.15 2.86
CA ARG A 195 0.84 -17.64 4.20
C ARG A 195 2.15 -17.26 4.88
N PRO A 196 2.24 -16.08 5.49
CA PRO A 196 3.41 -15.68 6.27
C PRO A 196 3.63 -16.62 7.46
N GLN A 197 4.88 -16.76 7.88
CA GLN A 197 5.22 -17.53 9.07
C GLN A 197 4.73 -16.84 10.37
N ARG A 198 4.76 -15.50 10.39
CA ARG A 198 4.26 -14.69 11.51
C ARG A 198 2.75 -14.58 11.42
N GLN A 199 2.06 -15.11 12.41
CA GLN A 199 0.60 -15.20 12.47
C GLN A 199 0.11 -15.03 13.90
N LEU A 200 -1.19 -14.85 14.07
CA LEU A 200 -1.82 -14.65 15.37
C LEU A 200 -1.53 -15.80 16.34
N HIS A 201 -1.57 -17.06 15.89
CA HIS A 201 -1.37 -18.25 16.74
C HIS A 201 0.05 -18.37 17.35
N ASN A 202 1.02 -17.63 16.84
CA ASN A 202 2.40 -17.61 17.32
C ASN A 202 2.84 -16.21 17.80
N ASP A 203 1.88 -15.34 18.16
CA ASP A 203 2.11 -13.96 18.59
C ASP A 203 3.00 -13.17 17.60
N PHE A 204 2.87 -13.43 16.32
CA PHE A 204 3.68 -12.85 15.25
C PHE A 204 5.18 -12.97 15.48
N LEU A 205 5.62 -13.93 16.30
CA LEU A 205 7.02 -14.15 16.69
C LEU A 205 7.68 -12.83 17.14
N ILE A 206 6.99 -12.05 17.98
CA ILE A 206 7.49 -10.75 18.48
C ILE A 206 8.75 -10.98 19.31
N ASP A 207 9.84 -10.28 18.93
CA ASP A 207 11.05 -10.20 19.73
C ASP A 207 10.90 -9.09 20.77
N ARG A 208 10.70 -9.47 22.03
CA ARG A 208 10.48 -8.52 23.13
C ARG A 208 11.72 -7.70 23.47
N GLU A 209 12.93 -8.18 23.17
CA GLU A 209 14.15 -7.40 23.32
C GLU A 209 14.25 -6.34 22.24
N MET A 210 14.02 -6.73 20.97
CA MET A 210 13.93 -5.79 19.86
C MET A 210 12.86 -4.74 20.13
N GLN A 211 11.71 -5.11 20.69
CA GLN A 211 10.62 -4.18 21.03
C GLN A 211 11.05 -3.12 22.05
N ARG A 212 11.92 -3.46 23.00
CA ARG A 212 12.40 -2.53 24.01
C ARG A 212 13.53 -1.63 23.51
N THR A 213 14.35 -2.10 22.58
CA THR A 213 15.65 -1.48 22.28
C THR A 213 15.83 -1.02 20.84
N VAL A 214 15.05 -1.53 19.89
CA VAL A 214 15.31 -1.32 18.46
C VAL A 214 14.14 -0.63 17.76
N ASN A 215 12.94 -1.21 17.82
CA ASN A 215 11.75 -0.66 17.19
C ASN A 215 10.50 -0.85 18.06
N TYR A 216 9.42 -0.16 17.70
CA TYR A 216 8.21 -0.11 18.51
C TYR A 216 7.48 -1.46 18.63
N THR A 217 7.56 -2.33 17.62
CA THR A 217 6.75 -3.56 17.53
C THR A 217 7.49 -4.83 17.92
N GLY A 218 8.82 -4.86 17.89
CA GLY A 218 9.59 -6.09 18.01
C GLY A 218 9.53 -6.99 16.77
N ILE A 219 9.07 -6.44 15.63
CA ILE A 219 8.97 -7.11 14.35
C ILE A 219 9.87 -6.38 13.35
N GLY A 220 10.69 -7.11 12.61
CA GLY A 220 11.70 -6.51 11.73
C GLY A 220 11.18 -6.03 10.38
N SER A 221 10.04 -6.52 9.93
CA SER A 221 9.41 -6.18 8.65
C SER A 221 8.22 -5.24 8.85
N GLY A 222 8.23 -4.08 8.20
CA GLY A 222 7.10 -3.13 8.24
C GLY A 222 5.78 -3.76 7.79
N ARG A 223 5.86 -4.67 6.82
CA ARG A 223 4.69 -5.43 6.34
C ARG A 223 4.08 -6.31 7.42
N GLU A 224 4.92 -7.07 8.12
CA GLU A 224 4.45 -7.94 9.20
C GLU A 224 4.00 -7.14 10.43
N GLN A 225 4.51 -5.93 10.62
CA GLN A 225 4.01 -4.98 11.61
C GLN A 225 2.55 -4.61 11.33
N ASP A 226 2.24 -4.26 10.08
CA ASP A 226 0.87 -3.92 9.64
C ASP A 226 -0.07 -5.12 9.77
N MET A 227 0.39 -6.30 9.34
CA MET A 227 -0.38 -7.53 9.47
C MET A 227 -0.71 -7.85 10.93
N ALA A 228 0.26 -7.71 11.82
CA ALA A 228 0.03 -7.95 13.25
C ALA A 228 -1.05 -7.02 13.81
N MET A 229 -1.10 -5.77 13.37
CA MET A 229 -2.14 -4.82 13.81
C MET A 229 -3.51 -5.19 13.25
N THR A 230 -3.60 -5.49 11.96
CA THR A 230 -4.89 -5.77 11.30
C THR A 230 -5.47 -7.13 11.70
N ASP A 231 -4.64 -8.18 11.77
CA ASP A 231 -5.09 -9.52 12.11
C ASP A 231 -5.50 -9.65 13.59
N THR A 232 -4.87 -8.87 14.50
CA THR A 232 -5.26 -8.84 15.92
C THR A 232 -6.59 -8.15 16.18
N MET A 233 -7.15 -7.43 15.20
CA MET A 233 -8.52 -6.89 15.29
C MET A 233 -9.59 -7.99 15.13
N GLY A 234 -9.17 -9.22 14.83
CA GLY A 234 -10.02 -10.35 14.46
C GLY A 234 -10.23 -10.44 12.95
N ALA A 235 -10.68 -11.60 12.48
CA ALA A 235 -10.91 -11.85 11.05
C ALA A 235 -11.82 -10.79 10.42
N ILE A 236 -12.90 -10.42 11.14
CA ILE A 236 -13.77 -9.28 10.82
C ILE A 236 -13.84 -8.37 12.05
N ALA A 237 -13.31 -7.15 11.94
CA ALA A 237 -13.28 -6.19 13.04
C ALA A 237 -14.69 -5.77 13.48
N ASP A 238 -14.89 -5.73 14.80
CA ASP A 238 -16.14 -5.21 15.39
C ASP A 238 -16.18 -3.67 15.30
N ARG A 239 -16.81 -3.17 14.24
CA ARG A 239 -16.91 -1.74 13.95
C ARG A 239 -17.74 -0.95 14.98
N THR A 240 -18.50 -1.63 15.85
CA THR A 240 -19.26 -0.95 16.91
C THR A 240 -18.37 -0.42 18.03
N LYS A 241 -17.12 -0.86 18.08
CA LYS A 241 -16.10 -0.44 19.07
C LYS A 241 -15.13 0.62 18.53
N GLU A 242 -15.32 1.10 17.32
CA GLU A 242 -14.45 2.09 16.71
C GLU A 242 -14.70 3.50 17.27
N HIS A 243 -13.63 4.27 17.36
CA HIS A 243 -13.65 5.68 17.74
C HIS A 243 -12.84 6.49 16.71
N LEU A 244 -13.47 6.78 15.57
CA LEU A 244 -12.82 7.48 14.47
C LEU A 244 -12.61 8.96 14.78
N GLY A 245 -11.41 9.45 14.48
CA GLY A 245 -10.99 10.83 14.68
C GLY A 245 -10.62 11.54 13.37
N THR A 246 -9.96 12.69 13.49
CA THR A 246 -9.51 13.49 12.34
C THR A 246 -8.40 12.80 11.55
N SER A 247 -7.60 11.96 12.19
CA SER A 247 -6.58 11.12 11.53
C SER A 247 -7.19 10.08 10.59
N ASP A 248 -8.49 9.74 10.76
CA ASP A 248 -9.20 8.72 9.98
C ASP A 248 -10.01 9.33 8.83
N THR A 249 -9.85 10.63 8.54
CA THR A 249 -10.61 11.35 7.50
C THR A 249 -10.58 10.63 6.15
N ALA A 250 -9.43 10.10 5.74
CA ALA A 250 -9.30 9.36 4.48
C ALA A 250 -10.03 8.01 4.53
N ILE A 251 -9.97 7.30 5.65
CA ILE A 251 -10.70 6.04 5.88
C ILE A 251 -12.20 6.28 5.84
N ILE A 252 -12.71 7.29 6.55
CA ILE A 252 -14.13 7.67 6.55
C ILE A 252 -14.61 7.98 5.15
N SER A 253 -13.83 8.74 4.38
CA SER A 253 -14.16 9.07 2.99
C SER A 253 -14.17 7.83 2.09
N GLY A 254 -13.16 6.97 2.20
CA GLY A 254 -13.08 5.72 1.46
C GLY A 254 -14.27 4.79 1.71
N ARG A 255 -14.67 4.62 2.98
CA ARG A 255 -15.88 3.85 3.34
C ARG A 255 -17.14 4.41 2.71
N ARG A 256 -17.32 5.74 2.75
CA ARG A 256 -18.50 6.38 2.15
C ARG A 256 -18.56 6.17 0.65
N ILE A 257 -17.44 6.32 -0.04
CA ILE A 257 -17.34 6.13 -1.48
C ILE A 257 -17.66 4.67 -1.85
N LEU A 258 -17.02 3.69 -1.19
CA LEU A 258 -17.25 2.27 -1.44
C LEU A 258 -18.70 1.86 -1.19
N LEU A 259 -19.30 2.30 -0.07
CA LEU A 259 -20.70 2.00 0.25
C LEU A 259 -21.67 2.65 -0.73
N ARG A 260 -21.40 3.88 -1.20
CA ARG A 260 -22.20 4.51 -2.24
C ARG A 260 -22.12 3.72 -3.53
N MET A 261 -20.93 3.41 -4.01
CA MET A 261 -20.75 2.68 -5.27
C MET A 261 -21.33 1.27 -5.23
N ALA A 262 -21.26 0.58 -4.07
CA ALA A 262 -21.91 -0.72 -3.91
C ALA A 262 -23.44 -0.63 -4.02
N ARG A 263 -24.06 0.45 -3.51
CA ARG A 263 -25.51 0.70 -3.67
C ARG A 263 -25.88 1.07 -5.10
N GLU A 264 -25.09 1.94 -5.72
CA GLU A 264 -25.25 2.33 -7.12
C GLU A 264 -25.19 1.10 -8.04
N LEU A 265 -24.25 0.19 -7.79
CA LEU A 265 -24.14 -1.07 -8.54
C LEU A 265 -25.37 -1.97 -8.37
N GLN A 266 -25.97 -2.04 -7.15
CA GLN A 266 -27.23 -2.75 -6.92
C GLN A 266 -28.40 -2.14 -7.69
N GLU A 267 -28.35 -0.86 -7.99
CA GLU A 267 -29.31 -0.11 -8.80
C GLU A 267 -28.99 -0.18 -10.31
N GLY A 268 -27.95 -0.90 -10.71
CA GLY A 268 -27.52 -1.06 -12.10
C GLY A 268 -26.62 0.06 -12.62
N ILE A 269 -26.08 0.90 -11.74
CA ILE A 269 -25.14 1.96 -12.10
C ILE A 269 -23.73 1.39 -11.99
N GLU A 270 -23.08 1.18 -13.14
CA GLU A 270 -21.72 0.64 -13.20
C GLU A 270 -20.68 1.69 -12.76
N PRO A 271 -19.63 1.29 -12.02
CA PRO A 271 -18.50 2.16 -11.72
C PRO A 271 -17.81 2.66 -13.01
N TYR A 272 -17.33 3.89 -12.99
CA TYR A 272 -16.67 4.49 -14.17
C TYR A 272 -15.36 3.79 -14.56
N ALA A 273 -14.50 3.53 -13.58
CA ALA A 273 -13.13 3.07 -13.81
C ALA A 273 -12.99 1.75 -14.61
N PRO A 274 -13.83 0.70 -14.44
CA PRO A 274 -13.67 -0.55 -15.20
C PRO A 274 -13.77 -0.40 -16.72
N SER A 275 -14.56 0.56 -17.21
CA SER A 275 -14.71 0.84 -18.64
C SER A 275 -13.76 1.92 -19.18
N HIS A 276 -12.90 2.49 -18.32
CA HIS A 276 -11.98 3.57 -18.62
C HIS A 276 -10.57 3.22 -18.14
N PRO A 277 -9.86 2.30 -18.83
CA PRO A 277 -8.56 1.79 -18.40
C PRO A 277 -7.49 2.88 -18.22
N GLU A 278 -7.61 4.01 -18.89
CA GLU A 278 -6.70 5.16 -18.81
C GLU A 278 -6.69 5.86 -17.46
N VAL A 279 -7.79 5.79 -16.68
CA VAL A 279 -7.85 6.45 -15.36
C VAL A 279 -6.93 5.81 -14.33
N PHE A 280 -6.44 4.59 -14.62
CA PHE A 280 -5.47 3.90 -13.78
C PHE A 280 -4.02 4.38 -14.01
N ALA A 281 -3.79 5.24 -15.02
CA ALA A 281 -2.46 5.75 -15.36
C ALA A 281 -2.07 6.93 -14.45
N VAL A 282 -2.03 6.68 -13.13
CA VAL A 282 -1.74 7.69 -12.09
C VAL A 282 -0.59 7.23 -11.19
N ARG A 283 0.07 8.18 -10.53
CA ARG A 283 1.13 7.98 -9.54
C ARG A 283 0.78 8.60 -8.19
N ALA A 284 1.32 8.04 -7.13
CA ALA A 284 1.43 8.71 -5.85
C ALA A 284 2.49 9.83 -5.90
N ILE A 285 2.39 10.83 -5.01
CA ILE A 285 3.34 11.96 -5.00
C ILE A 285 4.04 12.02 -3.64
N ASP A 286 5.37 12.09 -3.67
CA ASP A 286 6.23 12.30 -2.50
C ASP A 286 7.06 13.59 -2.74
N VAL A 287 6.76 14.66 -2.03
CA VAL A 287 7.40 15.96 -2.27
C VAL A 287 7.50 16.80 -1.00
N VAL A 288 8.53 17.65 -0.93
CA VAL A 288 8.64 18.77 0.02
C VAL A 288 8.32 20.03 -0.75
N SER A 289 7.45 20.87 -0.20
CA SER A 289 6.97 22.11 -0.84
C SER A 289 6.59 23.15 0.21
N GLU A 290 6.74 24.43 -0.11
CA GLU A 290 6.17 25.54 0.66
C GLU A 290 4.65 25.64 0.51
N GLN A 291 4.07 24.94 -0.49
CA GLN A 291 2.63 24.94 -0.72
C GLN A 291 1.88 24.22 0.40
N GLY A 292 1.09 24.97 1.14
CA GLY A 292 0.26 24.44 2.24
C GLY A 292 -1.15 24.03 1.84
N ASP A 293 -1.61 24.38 0.65
CA ASP A 293 -2.92 24.02 0.12
C ASP A 293 -2.84 22.79 -0.79
N PHE A 294 -3.67 21.79 -0.52
CA PHE A 294 -3.65 20.52 -1.23
C PHE A 294 -4.03 20.63 -2.71
N TYR A 295 -5.04 21.44 -3.02
CA TYR A 295 -5.50 21.54 -4.41
C TYR A 295 -4.49 22.27 -5.29
N LYS A 296 -3.86 23.31 -4.76
CA LYS A 296 -2.79 24.02 -5.45
C LYS A 296 -1.55 23.11 -5.61
N LEU A 297 -1.23 22.33 -4.58
CA LEU A 297 -0.16 21.33 -4.69
C LEU A 297 -0.41 20.35 -5.85
N LEU A 298 -1.64 19.84 -5.99
CA LEU A 298 -1.98 18.94 -7.09
C LEU A 298 -1.84 19.59 -8.46
N GLU A 299 -2.17 20.88 -8.58
CA GLU A 299 -1.96 21.65 -9.83
C GLU A 299 -0.47 21.82 -10.12
N GLU A 300 0.32 22.22 -9.13
CA GLU A 300 1.78 22.41 -9.25
C GLU A 300 2.50 21.11 -9.55
N GLN A 301 2.03 19.98 -9.02
CA GLN A 301 2.65 18.66 -9.15
C GLN A 301 1.91 17.74 -10.13
N ALA A 302 1.10 18.28 -11.02
CA ALA A 302 0.25 17.51 -11.93
C ALA A 302 1.03 16.48 -12.76
N GLU A 303 2.24 16.81 -13.20
CA GLU A 303 3.07 15.89 -13.99
C GLU A 303 3.65 14.72 -13.15
N LEU A 304 3.92 14.95 -11.86
CA LEU A 304 4.37 13.87 -10.97
C LEU A 304 3.25 12.86 -10.70
N GLY A 305 2.00 13.29 -10.73
CA GLY A 305 0.82 12.45 -10.51
C GLY A 305 0.43 11.58 -11.70
N LYS A 306 1.11 11.69 -12.85
CA LYS A 306 0.81 10.93 -14.07
C LYS A 306 1.77 9.77 -14.25
N ALA A 307 1.23 8.60 -14.60
CA ALA A 307 2.02 7.47 -15.07
C ALA A 307 2.78 7.83 -16.37
N GLN A 308 3.95 7.24 -16.53
CA GLN A 308 4.82 7.46 -17.68
C GLN A 308 5.09 6.13 -18.39
N THR A 309 5.43 6.21 -19.67
CA THR A 309 5.93 5.04 -20.38
C THR A 309 7.36 4.76 -19.95
N ILE A 310 7.58 3.61 -19.32
CA ILE A 310 8.91 3.12 -18.90
C ILE A 310 9.43 2.23 -20.04
N VAL A 311 10.60 2.54 -20.58
CA VAL A 311 11.20 1.85 -21.73
C VAL A 311 12.48 1.10 -21.35
#